data_41119d81ddec240e47d021cf634a61f8
#
_entry.id   41119d81ddec240e47d021cf634a61f8
#
_cell.length_a   1.000
_cell.length_b   1.000
_cell.length_c   1.000
_cell.angle_alpha   90.00
_cell.angle_beta   90.00
_cell.angle_gamma   90.00
#
_symmetry.space_group_name_H-M   'P 1'
#
loop_
_entity.id
_entity.type
_entity.pdbx_description
1 polymer ?
#
loop_
_entity_poly.entity_id
_entity_poly.type
_entity_poly.pdbx_seq_one_letter_code
_entity_poly.pdbx_strand_id
1 'polypeptide(L)'
;MTDITNDGIRDIILKEFYKRSQEKSDNPNLHMYNFPELKEIDNERIFENIKYLINENLVRGGIDQDENQSFPWISRLTSLGTKLIEDEK
;
A
#
# COMPACT_ATOMS: atom_id res chain seq x y z
N MET A 1 23.27 -3.84 -1.20
CA MET A 1 21.99 -3.36 -1.68
C MET A 1 21.01 -4.50 -1.88
N THR A 2 19.83 -4.37 -1.35
CA THR A 2 18.87 -5.45 -1.39
C THR A 2 17.79 -5.17 -2.42
N ASP A 3 17.63 -6.12 -3.33
CA ASP A 3 16.50 -6.04 -4.25
C ASP A 3 15.27 -6.55 -3.54
N ILE A 4 14.34 -5.66 -3.33
CA ILE A 4 13.07 -6.05 -2.76
C ILE A 4 12.17 -6.56 -3.89
N THR A 5 11.50 -7.67 -3.64
CA THR A 5 10.57 -8.22 -4.62
C THR A 5 9.26 -7.46 -4.59
N ASN A 6 8.44 -7.70 -5.63
CA ASN A 6 7.10 -7.10 -5.64
C ASN A 6 6.29 -7.61 -4.46
N ASP A 7 6.43 -8.87 -4.12
CA ASP A 7 5.75 -9.41 -2.93
C ASP A 7 6.19 -8.71 -1.66
N GLY A 8 7.47 -8.39 -1.58
CA GLY A 8 8.00 -7.66 -0.44
C GLY A 8 7.42 -6.26 -0.34
N ILE A 9 7.30 -5.57 -1.47
CA ILE A 9 6.71 -4.25 -1.51
C ILE A 9 5.24 -4.30 -1.05
N ARG A 10 4.49 -5.27 -1.57
CA ARG A 10 3.08 -5.43 -1.19
C ARG A 10 2.95 -5.72 0.29
N ASP A 11 3.83 -6.56 0.81
CA ASP A 11 3.80 -6.92 2.23
C ASP A 11 4.04 -5.70 3.11
N ILE A 12 5.01 -4.87 2.75
CA ILE A 12 5.31 -3.66 3.50
C ILE A 12 4.09 -2.72 3.51
N ILE A 13 3.47 -2.55 2.35
CA ILE A 13 2.29 -1.67 2.24
C ILE A 13 1.16 -2.20 3.11
N LEU A 14 0.87 -3.49 3.00
CA LEU A 14 -0.23 -4.09 3.76
C LEU A 14 0.02 -3.98 5.26
N LYS A 15 1.24 -4.27 5.70
CA LYS A 15 1.56 -4.23 7.12
C LYS A 15 1.49 -2.81 7.67
N GLU A 16 1.88 -1.84 6.87
CA GLU A 16 1.82 -0.45 7.33
C GLU A 16 0.37 -0.03 7.56
N PHE A 17 -0.52 -0.38 6.65
CA PHE A 17 -1.93 -0.05 6.81
C PHE A 17 -2.58 -0.86 7.92
N TYR A 18 -2.14 -2.08 8.11
CA TYR A 18 -2.63 -2.88 9.22
C TYR A 18 -2.27 -2.22 10.56
N LYS A 19 -1.02 -1.79 10.67
CA LYS A 19 -0.54 -1.11 11.87
C LYS A 19 -1.36 0.15 12.14
N ARG A 20 -1.61 0.93 11.09
CA ARG A 20 -2.36 2.17 11.24
C ARG A 20 -3.79 1.92 11.68
N SER A 21 -4.39 0.85 11.19
CA SER A 21 -5.75 0.52 11.59
C SER A 21 -5.81 0.16 13.08
N GLN A 22 -4.77 -0.45 13.60
CA GLN A 22 -4.71 -0.81 15.02
C GLN A 22 -4.48 0.41 15.89
N GLU A 23 -3.84 1.44 15.36
CA GLU A 23 -3.51 2.62 16.11
C GLU A 23 -4.61 3.68 16.10
N LYS A 24 -5.68 3.45 15.35
CA LYS A 24 -6.78 4.39 15.23
C LYS A 24 -6.29 5.77 14.81
N SER A 25 -5.44 5.77 13.79
CA SER A 25 -4.87 7.01 13.28
C SER A 25 -5.96 7.92 12.72
N ASP A 26 -5.82 9.22 12.94
CA ASP A 26 -6.74 10.21 12.41
C ASP A 26 -6.49 10.48 10.93
N ASN A 27 -5.42 9.96 10.40
CA ASN A 27 -5.03 10.24 9.03
C ASN A 27 -5.13 8.96 8.22
N PRO A 28 -6.31 8.65 7.69
CA PRO A 28 -6.52 7.37 7.00
C PRO A 28 -5.81 7.25 5.68
N ASN A 29 -5.50 8.38 5.03
CA ASN A 29 -4.86 8.34 3.72
C ASN A 29 -3.36 8.39 3.88
N LEU A 30 -2.68 7.48 3.22
CA LEU A 30 -1.24 7.42 3.28
C LEU A 30 -0.69 7.42 1.86
N HIS A 31 0.07 8.45 1.55
CA HIS A 31 0.75 8.50 0.27
C HIS A 31 1.91 7.52 0.28
N MET A 32 2.18 6.93 -0.88
CA MET A 32 3.25 5.95 -0.97
C MET A 32 4.59 6.52 -0.55
N TYR A 33 4.76 7.83 -0.65
CA TYR A 33 6.01 8.46 -0.23
C TYR A 33 6.25 8.36 1.27
N ASN A 34 5.23 8.04 2.02
CA ASN A 34 5.33 7.97 3.47
C ASN A 34 5.71 6.60 3.98
N PHE A 35 6.09 5.69 3.08
CA PHE A 35 6.58 4.38 3.48
C PHE A 35 8.09 4.45 3.65
N PRO A 36 8.60 4.54 4.89
CA PRO A 36 10.06 4.69 5.09
C PRO A 36 10.85 3.55 4.50
N GLU A 37 10.29 2.36 4.52
CA GLU A 37 10.98 1.17 4.04
C GLU A 37 11.04 1.11 2.53
N LEU A 38 10.27 1.96 1.84
CA LEU A 38 10.21 1.97 0.40
C LEU A 38 10.80 3.24 -0.21
N LYS A 39 11.46 4.05 0.57
CA LYS A 39 11.90 5.35 0.04
C LYS A 39 12.96 5.23 -1.03
N GLU A 40 13.64 4.09 -1.12
CA GLU A 40 14.63 3.89 -2.16
C GLU A 40 14.07 3.15 -3.37
N ILE A 41 12.80 2.82 -3.33
CA ILE A 41 12.15 2.10 -4.44
C ILE A 41 11.52 3.12 -5.38
N ASP A 42 11.62 2.86 -6.68
CA ASP A 42 11.02 3.74 -7.69
C ASP A 42 9.52 3.89 -7.45
N ASN A 43 9.04 5.12 -7.56
CA ASN A 43 7.62 5.38 -7.38
C ASN A 43 6.76 4.58 -8.35
N GLU A 44 7.25 4.42 -9.56
CA GLU A 44 6.53 3.67 -10.58
C GLU A 44 6.27 2.25 -10.13
N ARG A 45 7.26 1.64 -9.51
CA ARG A 45 7.15 0.28 -9.02
C ARG A 45 6.19 0.20 -7.84
N ILE A 46 6.23 1.21 -6.97
CA ILE A 46 5.30 1.28 -5.85
C ILE A 46 3.88 1.45 -6.36
N PHE A 47 3.69 2.33 -7.36
CA PHE A 47 2.38 2.56 -7.97
C PHE A 47 1.78 1.26 -8.52
N GLU A 48 2.58 0.49 -9.23
CA GLU A 48 2.09 -0.74 -9.83
C GLU A 48 1.65 -1.74 -8.77
N ASN A 49 2.38 -1.79 -7.68
CA ASN A 49 2.02 -2.70 -6.61
C ASN A 49 0.78 -2.25 -5.85
N ILE A 50 0.59 -0.94 -5.73
CA ILE A 50 -0.64 -0.43 -5.12
C ILE A 50 -1.82 -0.74 -6.01
N LYS A 51 -1.67 -0.56 -7.33
CA LYS A 51 -2.73 -0.92 -8.26
C LYS A 51 -3.09 -2.40 -8.16
N TYR A 52 -2.08 -3.24 -8.02
CA TYR A 52 -2.30 -4.65 -7.84
C TYR A 52 -3.14 -4.93 -6.59
N LEU A 53 -2.79 -4.30 -5.49
CA LEU A 53 -3.51 -4.51 -4.24
C LEU A 53 -4.95 -4.05 -4.34
N ILE A 54 -5.19 -2.96 -5.05
CA ILE A 54 -6.54 -2.47 -5.28
C ILE A 54 -7.32 -3.47 -6.13
N ASN A 55 -6.70 -3.96 -7.19
CA ASN A 55 -7.36 -4.92 -8.09
C ASN A 55 -7.67 -6.23 -7.39
N GLU A 56 -6.81 -6.64 -6.47
CA GLU A 56 -7.03 -7.88 -5.71
C GLU A 56 -7.97 -7.67 -4.53
N ASN A 57 -8.46 -6.46 -4.38
CA ASN A 57 -9.42 -6.12 -3.32
C ASN A 57 -8.83 -6.29 -1.92
N LEU A 58 -7.54 -6.12 -1.81
CA LEU A 58 -6.85 -6.21 -0.52
C LEU A 58 -6.82 -4.86 0.19
N VAL A 59 -6.93 -3.77 -0.56
CA VAL A 59 -6.98 -2.44 0.01
C VAL A 59 -8.10 -1.67 -0.67
N ARG A 60 -8.66 -0.71 0.05
CA ARG A 60 -9.61 0.23 -0.52
C ARG A 60 -8.87 1.48 -0.93
N GLY A 61 -9.11 1.94 -2.14
CA GLY A 61 -8.47 3.12 -2.65
C GLY A 61 -8.91 3.39 -4.06
N GLY A 62 -8.14 4.18 -4.75
CA GLY A 62 -8.46 4.54 -6.11
C GLY A 62 -7.25 5.08 -6.81
N ILE A 63 -7.48 5.60 -8.01
CA ILE A 63 -6.42 6.18 -8.80
C ILE A 63 -6.87 7.57 -9.22
N ASP A 64 -6.15 8.57 -8.77
CA ASP A 64 -6.38 9.95 -9.18
C ASP A 64 -5.55 10.23 -10.41
N GLN A 65 -6.13 10.96 -11.34
CA GLN A 65 -5.41 11.38 -12.53
C GLN A 65 -5.22 12.88 -12.53
N ASP A 66 -4.00 13.29 -12.83
CA ASP A 66 -3.66 14.69 -12.93
C ASP A 66 -2.90 14.89 -14.23
N GLU A 67 -3.52 15.54 -15.17
CA GLU A 67 -2.95 15.84 -16.48
C GLU A 67 -2.29 14.63 -17.13
N ASN A 68 -1.01 14.42 -16.86
CA ASN A 68 -0.26 13.34 -17.49
C ASN A 68 0.12 12.23 -16.55
N GLN A 69 -0.32 12.28 -15.30
CA GLN A 69 0.10 11.32 -14.31
C GLN A 69 -1.09 10.72 -13.58
N SER A 70 -0.94 9.49 -13.19
CA SER A 70 -1.93 8.84 -12.35
C SER A 70 -1.28 8.46 -11.04
N PHE A 71 -2.01 8.72 -9.96
CA PHE A 71 -1.51 8.51 -8.61
C PHE A 71 -2.45 7.57 -7.88
N PRO A 72 -2.03 6.34 -7.64
CA PRO A 72 -2.85 5.45 -6.82
C PRO A 72 -2.78 5.88 -5.36
N TRP A 73 -3.89 5.68 -4.66
CA TRP A 73 -3.96 6.02 -3.25
C TRP A 73 -4.71 4.92 -2.52
N ILE A 74 -4.42 4.79 -1.23
CA ILE A 74 -5.04 3.79 -0.39
C ILE A 74 -5.66 4.49 0.80
N SER A 75 -6.90 4.16 1.10
CA SER A 75 -7.53 4.69 2.30
C SER A 75 -7.43 3.72 3.48
N ARG A 76 -7.58 2.42 3.22
CA ARG A 76 -7.51 1.43 4.30
C ARG A 76 -7.44 0.04 3.72
N LEU A 77 -7.14 -0.93 4.59
CA LEU A 77 -7.23 -2.34 4.21
C LEU A 77 -8.70 -2.75 4.11
N THR A 78 -8.96 -3.71 3.23
CA THR A 78 -10.25 -4.38 3.22
C THR A 78 -10.23 -5.47 4.28
N SER A 79 -11.39 -6.10 4.48
CA SER A 79 -11.46 -7.27 5.37
C SER A 79 -10.54 -8.38 4.86
N LEU A 80 -10.49 -8.54 3.55
CA LEU A 80 -9.64 -9.56 2.95
C LEU A 80 -8.17 -9.27 3.21
N GLY A 81 -7.76 -8.01 3.04
CA GLY A 81 -6.37 -7.63 3.29
C GLY A 81 -5.98 -7.80 4.74
N THR A 82 -6.88 -7.43 5.64
CA THR A 82 -6.64 -7.60 7.07
C THR A 82 -6.45 -9.08 7.42
N LYS A 83 -7.33 -9.91 6.88
CA LYS A 83 -7.25 -11.33 7.15
C LYS A 83 -5.95 -11.94 6.62
N LEU A 84 -5.51 -11.49 5.47
CA LEU A 84 -4.28 -11.98 4.88
C LEU A 84 -3.09 -11.72 5.81
N ILE A 85 -3.02 -10.51 6.36
CA ILE A 85 -1.95 -10.16 7.28
C ILE A 85 -2.04 -10.95 8.56
N GLU A 86 -3.24 -11.12 9.08
CA GLU A 86 -3.42 -11.86 10.33
C GLU A 86 -3.07 -13.33 10.17
N ASP A 87 -3.34 -13.89 9.00
CA ASP A 87 -3.03 -15.29 8.76
C ASP A 87 -1.54 -15.53 8.63
N GLU A 88 -0.76 -14.49 8.30
CA GLU A 88 0.68 -14.63 8.17
C GLU A 88 1.41 -14.56 9.50
N LYS A 89 0.74 -14.22 10.56
CA LYS A 89 1.41 -14.12 11.85
C LYS A 89 1.58 -15.50 12.51
#